data_6d1ead85fe56d6ac739967aca9ebb5fe
#
_entry.id   6d1ead85fe56d6ac739967aca9ebb5fe
#
_cell.length_a   1.000
_cell.length_b   1.000
_cell.length_c   1.000
_cell.angle_alpha   90.00
_cell.angle_beta   90.00
_cell.angle_gamma   90.00
#
_symmetry.space_group_name_H-M   'P 1'
#
loop_
_entity.id
_entity.type
_entity.pdbx_description
1 polymer ?
#
loop_
_entity_poly.entity_id
_entity_poly.type
_entity_poly.pdbx_seq_one_letter_code
_entity_poly.pdbx_strand_id
1 'polypeptide(L)'
;MADNAPGAAWIEAADEESYYVLPGRADAGVILLCDHAGNAFPPGYGTLGLPPEQLQRHIAYDIGAAGVTHGIAAALRIPAILTRYSRLLIDPNRGVDDPTLIMRLSDGAIVPGNRRLDAAERERRIRLYHEPYHRAVDRLIDRCMAAGPTPMLLSMHSFTESWKTTPRPWHVGVLWDKVDGRFALPVLEALHAEGSLIVGDNEPYTGVLVGDCMWQHGAQRGLASALIEIRQDLIRDAAGQAGWAARFCRIVEKILGDILDPTRPLRGQGNTVDAVPARTNGGADMTKLDKALETELEAAAFRRLVQHMRTRSDVQNIDLMNLSGFCRNCLANWYQEAASERGLQLTKEGAREVIYGMPYKDWQAKHQKEASSEQQAAFKAAKPHQH
;
A
#
# COMPACT_ATOMS: atom_id res chain seq x y z
N MET A 1 -34.03 15.52 14.78
CA MET A 1 -34.48 14.14 15.02
C MET A 1 -34.64 13.53 13.64
N ALA A 2 -33.66 12.74 13.21
CA ALA A 2 -33.65 12.20 11.86
C ALA A 2 -34.30 10.82 11.87
N ASP A 3 -35.28 10.68 10.98
CA ASP A 3 -36.08 9.49 10.70
C ASP A 3 -35.17 8.24 10.56
N ASN A 4 -35.22 7.36 11.56
CA ASN A 4 -34.84 5.96 11.38
C ASN A 4 -36.03 5.29 10.67
N ALA A 5 -35.98 5.23 9.33
CA ALA A 5 -36.90 4.39 8.59
C ALA A 5 -36.69 2.93 9.04
N PRO A 6 -37.74 2.25 9.55
CA PRO A 6 -37.62 0.85 9.95
C PRO A 6 -37.40 0.00 8.69
N GLY A 7 -36.15 -0.53 8.52
CA GLY A 7 -35.84 -1.43 7.44
C GLY A 7 -34.41 -1.31 6.85
N ALA A 8 -33.72 -0.21 7.01
CA ALA A 8 -32.33 -0.10 6.55
C ALA A 8 -31.40 -0.76 7.56
N ALA A 9 -30.63 -1.73 7.13
CA ALA A 9 -29.57 -2.30 7.95
C ALA A 9 -28.54 -1.21 8.29
N TRP A 10 -28.29 -0.98 9.57
CA TRP A 10 -27.40 0.06 10.07
C TRP A 10 -26.14 -0.54 10.67
N ILE A 11 -25.00 0.06 10.37
CA ILE A 11 -23.73 -0.25 11.03
C ILE A 11 -23.61 0.68 12.23
N GLU A 12 -23.57 0.10 13.43
CA GLU A 12 -23.37 0.84 14.66
C GLU A 12 -21.92 1.30 14.82
N ALA A 13 -21.74 2.40 15.54
CA ALA A 13 -20.41 2.83 15.95
C ALA A 13 -19.74 1.77 16.82
N ALA A 14 -18.44 1.57 16.63
CA ALA A 14 -17.61 0.73 17.49
C ALA A 14 -16.32 1.48 17.83
N ASP A 15 -15.87 1.33 19.07
CA ASP A 15 -14.66 1.97 19.59
C ASP A 15 -13.79 0.91 20.26
N GLU A 16 -12.89 0.32 19.48
CA GLU A 16 -12.01 -0.76 19.88
C GLU A 16 -10.57 -0.26 20.11
N GLU A 17 -9.72 -1.07 20.73
CA GLU A 17 -8.37 -0.67 21.10
C GLU A 17 -7.55 -0.21 19.88
N SER A 18 -7.57 -0.96 18.76
CA SER A 18 -6.72 -0.69 17.59
C SER A 18 -7.43 0.07 16.46
N TYR A 19 -8.75 0.17 16.50
CA TYR A 19 -9.56 0.81 15.45
C TYR A 19 -10.88 1.35 16.02
N TYR A 20 -11.58 2.14 15.22
CA TYR A 20 -12.97 2.53 15.48
C TYR A 20 -13.78 2.53 14.19
N VAL A 21 -15.09 2.36 14.33
CA VAL A 21 -16.04 2.33 13.22
C VAL A 21 -16.95 3.54 13.32
N LEU A 22 -17.06 4.30 12.23
CA LEU A 22 -18.07 5.33 12.07
C LEU A 22 -19.37 4.68 11.59
N PRO A 23 -20.53 5.05 12.18
CA PRO A 23 -21.80 4.45 11.83
C PRO A 23 -22.24 4.87 10.42
N GLY A 24 -23.01 4.02 9.77
CA GLY A 24 -23.54 4.29 8.44
C GLY A 24 -24.53 3.23 7.97
N ARG A 25 -25.11 3.45 6.81
CA ARG A 25 -26.04 2.51 6.17
C ARG A 25 -25.26 1.33 5.61
N ALA A 26 -25.62 0.13 6.01
CA ALA A 26 -25.02 -1.09 5.50
C ALA A 26 -25.28 -1.31 3.99
N ASP A 27 -26.38 -0.77 3.47
CA ASP A 27 -26.79 -0.80 2.06
C ASP A 27 -26.31 0.41 1.25
N ALA A 28 -25.35 1.19 1.77
CA ALA A 28 -24.84 2.39 1.10
C ALA A 28 -24.07 2.12 -0.19
N GLY A 29 -23.65 0.87 -0.44
CA GLY A 29 -22.88 0.48 -1.63
C GLY A 29 -21.40 0.89 -1.64
N VAL A 30 -20.93 1.58 -0.59
CA VAL A 30 -19.52 1.96 -0.38
C VAL A 30 -19.14 1.78 1.07
N ILE A 31 -17.92 1.39 1.33
CA ILE A 31 -17.27 1.35 2.65
C ILE A 31 -16.00 2.21 2.57
N LEU A 32 -15.80 3.08 3.58
CA LEU A 32 -14.58 3.86 3.70
C LEU A 32 -13.58 3.17 4.61
N LEU A 33 -12.31 3.16 4.20
CA LEU A 33 -11.18 2.69 4.99
C LEU A 33 -10.22 3.86 5.20
N CYS A 34 -9.55 3.91 6.36
CA CYS A 34 -8.45 4.84 6.60
C CYS A 34 -7.39 4.13 7.45
N ASP A 35 -6.46 3.49 6.77
CA ASP A 35 -5.48 2.58 7.37
C ASP A 35 -4.44 3.31 8.22
N HIS A 36 -4.20 4.59 7.95
CA HIS A 36 -3.22 5.42 8.64
C HIS A 36 -3.85 6.65 9.31
N ALA A 37 -5.02 6.45 9.94
CA ALA A 37 -5.82 7.55 10.48
C ALA A 37 -5.23 8.19 11.74
N GLY A 38 -4.48 7.45 12.55
CA GLY A 38 -4.01 7.89 13.85
C GLY A 38 -2.51 7.78 14.05
N ASN A 39 -1.99 8.56 15.02
CA ASN A 39 -0.59 8.56 15.43
C ASN A 39 -0.40 8.21 16.92
N ALA A 40 -1.44 7.70 17.57
CA ALA A 40 -1.35 7.26 18.97
C ALA A 40 -0.54 5.95 19.11
N PHE A 41 -0.18 5.65 20.35
CA PHE A 41 0.42 4.37 20.73
C PHE A 41 -0.33 3.79 21.92
N PRO A 42 -0.47 2.46 22.00
CA PRO A 42 -1.09 1.83 23.15
C PRO A 42 -0.21 1.96 24.42
N PRO A 43 -0.80 1.81 25.61
CA PRO A 43 -0.04 1.80 26.85
C PRO A 43 1.14 0.84 26.81
N GLY A 44 2.30 1.28 27.34
CA GLY A 44 3.54 0.50 27.39
C GLY A 44 4.48 0.70 26.20
N TYR A 45 4.02 1.29 25.08
CA TYR A 45 4.90 1.57 23.92
C TYR A 45 5.51 2.98 23.95
N GLY A 46 4.97 3.89 24.77
CA GLY A 46 5.39 5.29 24.80
C GLY A 46 5.32 5.90 23.39
N THR A 47 6.41 6.50 22.93
CA THR A 47 6.58 7.05 21.57
C THR A 47 7.47 6.18 20.70
N LEU A 48 7.68 4.91 21.03
CA LEU A 48 8.73 4.04 20.48
C LEU A 48 10.13 4.66 20.57
N GLY A 49 10.35 5.58 21.52
CA GLY A 49 11.59 6.32 21.72
C GLY A 49 11.82 7.46 20.72
N LEU A 50 10.80 7.84 19.96
CA LEU A 50 10.85 8.99 19.05
C LEU A 50 10.53 10.29 19.83
N PRO A 51 11.16 11.41 19.45
CA PRO A 51 10.73 12.72 19.91
C PRO A 51 9.30 13.04 19.46
N PRO A 52 8.51 13.80 20.25
CA PRO A 52 7.09 14.05 19.95
C PRO A 52 6.83 14.70 18.58
N GLU A 53 7.74 15.54 18.10
CA GLU A 53 7.65 16.19 16.79
C GLU A 53 7.70 15.19 15.62
N GLN A 54 8.36 14.05 15.79
CA GLN A 54 8.37 12.99 14.75
C GLN A 54 7.02 12.32 14.61
N LEU A 55 6.21 12.32 15.66
CA LEU A 55 4.86 11.74 15.63
C LEU A 55 3.84 12.62 14.94
N GLN A 56 4.20 13.86 14.65
CA GLN A 56 3.37 14.78 13.87
C GLN A 56 3.73 14.77 12.38
N ARG A 57 4.71 13.95 11.98
CA ARG A 57 5.12 13.79 10.59
C ARG A 57 4.34 12.67 9.91
N HIS A 58 4.33 12.72 8.57
CA HIS A 58 3.77 11.70 7.69
C HIS A 58 4.31 10.27 7.91
N ILE A 59 5.44 10.14 8.60
CA ILE A 59 5.98 8.82 8.96
C ILE A 59 5.10 8.07 9.97
N ALA A 60 4.36 8.82 10.80
CA ALA A 60 3.54 8.26 11.87
C ALA A 60 2.09 8.00 11.45
N TYR A 61 1.53 8.83 10.59
CA TYR A 61 0.14 8.76 10.11
C TYR A 61 -0.05 9.62 8.85
N ASP A 62 -1.17 9.45 8.18
CA ASP A 62 -1.52 10.22 6.98
C ASP A 62 -2.27 11.49 7.37
N ILE A 63 -1.53 12.62 7.38
CA ILE A 63 -2.04 13.91 7.88
C ILE A 63 -3.28 14.33 7.09
N GLY A 64 -4.39 14.58 7.82
CA GLY A 64 -5.65 15.06 7.26
C GLY A 64 -6.57 13.98 6.70
N ALA A 65 -6.10 12.77 6.40
CA ALA A 65 -6.89 11.69 5.80
C ALA A 65 -8.10 11.30 6.68
N ALA A 66 -7.92 11.19 7.99
CA ALA A 66 -9.01 10.90 8.92
C ALA A 66 -10.12 11.96 8.87
N GLY A 67 -9.76 13.24 8.83
CA GLY A 67 -10.75 14.33 8.76
C GLY A 67 -11.58 14.30 7.48
N VAL A 68 -10.96 14.01 6.34
CA VAL A 68 -11.68 13.80 5.06
C VAL A 68 -12.61 12.60 5.16
N THR A 69 -12.13 11.48 5.69
CA THR A 69 -12.93 10.25 5.89
C THR A 69 -14.16 10.52 6.77
N HIS A 70 -13.99 11.22 7.90
CA HIS A 70 -15.10 11.63 8.77
C HIS A 70 -16.12 12.49 8.03
N GLY A 71 -15.66 13.46 7.24
CA GLY A 71 -16.53 14.33 6.47
C GLY A 71 -17.40 13.57 5.46
N ILE A 72 -16.80 12.64 4.70
CA ILE A 72 -17.52 11.80 3.72
C ILE A 72 -18.51 10.87 4.45
N ALA A 73 -18.05 10.16 5.49
CA ALA A 73 -18.88 9.22 6.25
C ALA A 73 -20.12 9.88 6.81
N ALA A 74 -19.95 11.06 7.42
CA ALA A 74 -21.06 11.82 8.01
C ALA A 74 -22.06 12.34 6.97
N ALA A 75 -21.56 12.91 5.86
CA ALA A 75 -22.39 13.50 4.83
C ALA A 75 -23.22 12.45 4.08
N LEU A 76 -22.60 11.33 3.70
CA LEU A 76 -23.24 10.29 2.90
C LEU A 76 -23.83 9.14 3.73
N ARG A 77 -23.67 9.17 5.05
CA ARG A 77 -24.03 8.07 5.95
C ARG A 77 -23.42 6.72 5.52
N ILE A 78 -22.19 6.77 5.05
CA ILE A 78 -21.41 5.60 4.64
C ILE A 78 -20.63 5.09 5.86
N PRO A 79 -20.64 3.77 6.15
CA PRO A 79 -19.84 3.25 7.25
C PRO A 79 -18.34 3.37 6.92
N ALA A 80 -17.56 3.70 7.93
CA ALA A 80 -16.12 3.81 7.79
C ALA A 80 -15.41 3.08 8.92
N ILE A 81 -14.22 2.54 8.65
CA ILE A 81 -13.34 1.98 9.66
C ILE A 81 -11.97 2.66 9.58
N LEU A 82 -11.47 3.11 10.73
CA LEU A 82 -10.26 3.89 10.84
C LEU A 82 -9.35 3.29 11.91
N THR A 83 -8.04 3.29 11.67
CA THR A 83 -7.06 2.87 12.65
C THR A 83 -6.83 3.95 13.71
N ARG A 84 -6.46 3.53 14.91
CA ARG A 84 -6.16 4.42 16.02
C ARG A 84 -4.66 4.66 16.18
N TYR A 85 -3.87 3.62 15.97
CA TYR A 85 -2.45 3.64 16.27
C TYR A 85 -1.59 3.96 15.04
N SER A 86 -0.44 4.54 15.35
CA SER A 86 0.57 4.90 14.35
C SER A 86 1.04 3.69 13.54
N ARG A 87 1.18 3.87 12.23
CA ARG A 87 1.81 2.88 11.33
C ARG A 87 3.24 2.51 11.75
N LEU A 88 3.89 3.30 12.59
CA LEU A 88 5.20 2.98 13.16
C LEU A 88 5.13 1.86 14.21
N LEU A 89 3.98 1.66 14.86
CA LEU A 89 3.77 0.51 15.76
C LEU A 89 3.70 -0.77 14.94
N ILE A 90 2.80 -0.79 13.98
CA ILE A 90 2.61 -1.82 12.96
C ILE A 90 1.77 -1.22 11.83
N ASP A 91 2.16 -1.44 10.58
CA ASP A 91 1.48 -0.85 9.43
C ASP A 91 0.32 -1.75 8.96
N PRO A 92 -0.96 -1.35 9.18
CA PRO A 92 -2.11 -2.16 8.77
C PRO A 92 -2.25 -2.23 7.24
N ASN A 93 -1.62 -1.31 6.50
CA ASN A 93 -1.61 -1.34 5.04
C ASN A 93 -0.40 -2.11 4.48
N ARG A 94 0.05 -3.15 5.22
CA ARG A 94 1.12 -4.07 4.81
C ARG A 94 0.74 -5.50 5.15
N GLY A 95 1.11 -6.42 4.26
CA GLY A 95 1.00 -7.86 4.55
C GLY A 95 1.90 -8.29 5.71
N VAL A 96 1.49 -9.36 6.40
CA VAL A 96 2.27 -9.87 7.54
C VAL A 96 3.69 -10.30 7.15
N ASP A 97 3.93 -10.65 5.89
CA ASP A 97 5.25 -11.03 5.39
C ASP A 97 6.06 -9.84 4.84
N ASP A 98 5.48 -8.63 4.82
CA ASP A 98 6.17 -7.46 4.32
C ASP A 98 7.27 -7.01 5.31
N PRO A 99 8.52 -6.82 4.86
CA PRO A 99 9.61 -6.37 5.72
C PRO A 99 9.40 -4.95 6.28
N THR A 100 8.47 -4.18 5.70
CA THR A 100 8.10 -2.84 6.17
C THR A 100 6.86 -2.81 7.07
N LEU A 101 6.29 -3.98 7.42
CA LEU A 101 5.18 -4.10 8.37
C LEU A 101 5.47 -3.37 9.70
N ILE A 102 6.70 -3.47 10.19
CA ILE A 102 7.17 -2.75 11.39
C ILE A 102 8.48 -2.05 11.04
N MET A 103 8.38 -0.80 10.64
CA MET A 103 9.51 -0.03 10.14
C MET A 103 10.51 0.31 11.25
N ARG A 104 11.80 0.05 10.98
CA ARG A 104 12.93 0.44 11.84
C ARG A 104 13.50 1.80 11.45
N LEU A 105 13.29 2.20 10.21
CA LEU A 105 13.70 3.48 9.62
C LEU A 105 12.57 3.96 8.70
N SER A 106 12.14 5.21 8.87
CA SER A 106 11.13 5.83 8.02
C SER A 106 11.53 7.27 7.74
N ASP A 107 11.71 7.62 6.48
CA ASP A 107 12.12 8.97 6.00
C ASP A 107 13.19 9.63 6.87
N GLY A 108 14.32 8.94 7.03
CA GLY A 108 15.48 9.39 7.80
C GLY A 108 15.35 9.27 9.34
N ALA A 109 14.17 8.99 9.87
CA ALA A 109 13.96 8.79 11.29
C ALA A 109 14.16 7.32 11.67
N ILE A 110 15.13 7.06 12.54
CA ILE A 110 15.30 5.75 13.17
C ILE A 110 14.24 5.60 14.25
N VAL A 111 13.51 4.48 14.29
CA VAL A 111 12.51 4.16 15.31
C VAL A 111 13.16 3.30 16.39
N PRO A 112 13.57 3.86 17.54
CA PRO A 112 14.38 3.14 18.53
C PRO A 112 13.69 1.89 19.06
N GLY A 113 12.38 1.95 19.33
CA GLY A 113 11.59 0.84 19.86
C GLY A 113 11.42 -0.33 18.87
N ASN A 114 11.74 -0.13 17.57
CA ASN A 114 11.67 -1.17 16.56
C ASN A 114 13.03 -1.76 16.19
N ARG A 115 14.16 -1.19 16.68
CA ARG A 115 15.51 -1.62 16.29
C ARG A 115 15.81 -3.08 16.66
N ARG A 116 15.36 -3.52 17.82
CA ARG A 116 15.62 -4.85 18.39
C ARG A 116 14.33 -5.64 18.59
N LEU A 117 13.42 -5.52 17.62
CA LEU A 117 12.17 -6.27 17.65
C LEU A 117 12.47 -7.77 17.48
N ASP A 118 12.11 -8.56 18.47
CA ASP A 118 12.15 -10.01 18.39
C ASP A 118 10.87 -10.59 17.76
N ALA A 119 10.89 -11.88 17.46
CA ALA A 119 9.76 -12.57 16.83
C ALA A 119 8.51 -12.58 17.73
N ALA A 120 8.68 -12.68 19.04
CA ALA A 120 7.57 -12.72 20.00
C ALA A 120 6.83 -11.39 20.07
N GLU A 121 7.56 -10.27 20.10
CA GLU A 121 6.96 -8.94 20.10
C GLU A 121 6.33 -8.62 18.71
N ARG A 122 6.96 -9.06 17.60
CA ARG A 122 6.37 -8.92 16.29
C ARG A 122 5.01 -9.63 16.22
N GLU A 123 4.96 -10.86 16.64
CA GLU A 123 3.73 -11.68 16.68
C GLU A 123 2.68 -11.07 17.61
N ARG A 124 3.10 -10.55 18.77
CA ARG A 124 2.23 -9.84 19.69
C ARG A 124 1.55 -8.63 19.03
N ARG A 125 2.31 -7.80 18.27
CA ARG A 125 1.73 -6.64 17.56
C ARG A 125 0.79 -7.05 16.46
N ILE A 126 1.12 -8.09 15.69
CA ILE A 126 0.23 -8.64 14.68
C ILE A 126 -1.10 -9.03 15.31
N ARG A 127 -1.07 -9.85 16.33
CA ARG A 127 -2.28 -10.39 17.00
C ARG A 127 -3.13 -9.31 17.69
N LEU A 128 -2.51 -8.29 18.28
CA LEU A 128 -3.24 -7.27 19.08
C LEU A 128 -3.70 -6.07 18.24
N TYR A 129 -3.01 -5.69 17.17
CA TYR A 129 -3.27 -4.42 16.49
C TYR A 129 -3.54 -4.57 14.99
N HIS A 130 -2.86 -5.50 14.31
CA HIS A 130 -3.03 -5.72 12.87
C HIS A 130 -4.24 -6.61 12.56
N GLU A 131 -4.25 -7.83 13.06
CA GLU A 131 -5.35 -8.78 12.82
C GLU A 131 -6.74 -8.29 13.28
N PRO A 132 -6.90 -7.62 14.46
CA PRO A 132 -8.21 -7.15 14.86
C PRO A 132 -8.79 -6.13 13.88
N TYR A 133 -7.96 -5.25 13.31
CA TYR A 133 -8.36 -4.31 12.27
C TYR A 133 -8.85 -5.05 11.01
N HIS A 134 -8.04 -5.95 10.47
CA HIS A 134 -8.41 -6.70 9.25
C HIS A 134 -9.66 -7.56 9.45
N ARG A 135 -9.79 -8.23 10.58
CA ARG A 135 -11.03 -8.96 10.91
C ARG A 135 -12.25 -8.04 11.02
N ALA A 136 -12.06 -6.81 11.47
CA ALA A 136 -13.15 -5.84 11.54
C ALA A 136 -13.55 -5.34 10.14
N VAL A 137 -12.58 -5.09 9.24
CA VAL A 137 -12.85 -4.78 7.83
C VAL A 137 -13.65 -5.91 7.18
N ASP A 138 -13.24 -7.16 7.34
CA ASP A 138 -13.97 -8.33 6.80
C ASP A 138 -15.41 -8.39 7.31
N ARG A 139 -15.60 -8.27 8.63
CA ARG A 139 -16.96 -8.28 9.21
C ARG A 139 -17.82 -7.12 8.69
N LEU A 140 -17.23 -5.95 8.52
CA LEU A 140 -17.94 -4.79 7.97
C LEU A 140 -18.40 -5.03 6.54
N ILE A 141 -17.50 -5.56 5.69
CA ILE A 141 -17.81 -5.92 4.31
C ILE A 141 -18.92 -6.98 4.28
N ASP A 142 -18.81 -8.05 5.06
CA ASP A 142 -19.78 -9.14 5.09
C ASP A 142 -21.18 -8.65 5.52
N ARG A 143 -21.25 -7.74 6.50
CA ARG A 143 -22.50 -7.12 6.91
C ARG A 143 -23.10 -6.24 5.80
N CYS A 144 -22.29 -5.47 5.09
CA CYS A 144 -22.76 -4.65 3.98
C CYS A 144 -23.23 -5.53 2.81
N MET A 145 -22.51 -6.59 2.48
CA MET A 145 -22.91 -7.55 1.43
C MET A 145 -24.24 -8.25 1.76
N ALA A 146 -24.49 -8.54 3.03
CA ALA A 146 -25.74 -9.16 3.47
C ALA A 146 -26.95 -8.18 3.47
N ALA A 147 -26.68 -6.88 3.50
CA ALA A 147 -27.73 -5.85 3.66
C ALA A 147 -28.14 -5.17 2.35
N GLY A 148 -27.30 -5.21 1.31
CA GLY A 148 -27.55 -4.42 0.11
C GLY A 148 -26.68 -4.84 -1.09
N PRO A 149 -26.43 -3.90 -2.00
CA PRO A 149 -25.57 -4.14 -3.15
C PRO A 149 -24.13 -4.43 -2.69
N THR A 150 -23.39 -5.19 -3.52
CA THR A 150 -21.97 -5.46 -3.30
C THR A 150 -21.23 -4.14 -3.10
N PRO A 151 -20.58 -3.91 -1.94
CA PRO A 151 -19.96 -2.63 -1.64
C PRO A 151 -18.67 -2.45 -2.43
N MET A 152 -18.39 -1.19 -2.80
CA MET A 152 -17.08 -0.74 -3.25
C MET A 152 -16.25 -0.28 -2.05
N LEU A 153 -14.93 -0.42 -2.13
CA LEU A 153 -14.01 0.02 -1.07
C LEU A 153 -13.29 1.31 -1.50
N LEU A 154 -13.37 2.33 -0.66
CA LEU A 154 -12.66 3.60 -0.83
C LEU A 154 -11.72 3.81 0.35
N SER A 155 -10.42 3.61 0.13
CA SER A 155 -9.39 3.86 1.16
C SER A 155 -8.84 5.27 1.03
N MET A 156 -8.78 5.98 2.15
CA MET A 156 -8.37 7.38 2.21
C MET A 156 -6.99 7.50 2.84
N HIS A 157 -6.05 8.04 2.08
CA HIS A 157 -4.66 8.27 2.44
C HIS A 157 -4.21 9.69 2.11
N SER A 158 -2.98 10.03 2.50
CA SER A 158 -2.36 11.30 2.11
C SER A 158 -0.85 11.20 1.98
N PHE A 159 -0.29 11.94 1.05
CA PHE A 159 1.15 11.98 0.76
C PHE A 159 1.75 13.38 0.91
N THR A 160 3.06 13.44 1.14
CA THR A 160 3.81 14.70 1.29
C THR A 160 3.92 15.46 -0.03
N GLU A 161 3.91 16.80 0.02
CA GLU A 161 4.07 17.68 -1.13
C GLU A 161 5.43 17.56 -1.84
N SER A 162 6.40 16.95 -1.18
CA SER A 162 7.71 16.66 -1.75
C SER A 162 8.26 15.33 -1.24
N TRP A 163 9.09 14.71 -2.02
CA TRP A 163 9.90 13.57 -1.61
C TRP A 163 11.37 13.94 -1.63
N LYS A 164 12.00 14.04 -0.47
CA LYS A 164 13.30 14.66 -0.28
C LYS A 164 13.25 16.10 -0.83
N THR A 165 14.00 16.40 -1.91
CA THR A 165 14.03 17.72 -2.58
C THR A 165 13.18 17.80 -3.85
N THR A 166 12.50 16.71 -4.23
CA THR A 166 11.70 16.65 -5.46
C THR A 166 10.24 16.95 -5.17
N PRO A 167 9.67 18.06 -5.71
CA PRO A 167 8.25 18.34 -5.58
C PRO A 167 7.39 17.25 -6.23
N ARG A 168 6.25 16.96 -5.63
CA ARG A 168 5.22 16.08 -6.14
C ARG A 168 4.09 16.92 -6.73
N PRO A 169 3.89 16.92 -8.05
CA PRO A 169 2.96 17.85 -8.69
C PRO A 169 1.49 17.51 -8.47
N TRP A 170 1.17 16.25 -8.19
CA TRP A 170 -0.21 15.78 -8.06
C TRP A 170 -0.89 16.40 -6.83
N HIS A 171 -2.12 16.84 -7.02
CA HIS A 171 -2.99 17.25 -5.91
C HIS A 171 -3.64 16.03 -5.25
N VAL A 172 -3.94 15.02 -6.07
CA VAL A 172 -4.55 13.76 -5.67
C VAL A 172 -4.07 12.65 -6.58
N GLY A 173 -3.84 11.46 -6.00
CA GLY A 173 -3.60 10.21 -6.73
C GLY A 173 -4.74 9.23 -6.51
N VAL A 174 -5.02 8.44 -7.51
CA VAL A 174 -5.93 7.27 -7.42
C VAL A 174 -5.09 6.04 -7.71
N LEU A 175 -4.96 5.18 -6.71
CA LEU A 175 -4.18 3.95 -6.79
C LEU A 175 -5.11 2.76 -6.95
N TRP A 176 -4.80 1.89 -7.88
CA TRP A 176 -5.57 0.68 -8.19
C TRP A 176 -4.69 -0.35 -8.88
N ASP A 177 -5.12 -1.60 -8.90
CA ASP A 177 -4.33 -2.75 -9.38
C ASP A 177 -4.23 -2.87 -10.91
N LYS A 178 -4.90 -1.98 -11.66
CA LYS A 178 -5.02 -2.00 -13.14
C LYS A 178 -5.75 -3.23 -13.70
N VAL A 179 -6.38 -4.01 -12.85
CA VAL A 179 -7.19 -5.18 -13.22
C VAL A 179 -8.67 -4.84 -13.12
N ASP A 180 -9.12 -4.31 -11.96
CA ASP A 180 -10.51 -3.93 -11.73
C ASP A 180 -10.68 -2.40 -11.65
N GLY A 181 -11.00 -1.79 -12.78
CA GLY A 181 -11.24 -0.34 -12.89
C GLY A 181 -12.66 0.12 -12.58
N ARG A 182 -13.57 -0.78 -12.17
CA ARG A 182 -15.00 -0.44 -11.99
C ARG A 182 -15.26 0.74 -11.06
N PHE A 183 -14.42 0.97 -10.07
CA PHE A 183 -14.49 2.11 -9.17
C PHE A 183 -13.42 3.17 -9.45
N ALA A 184 -12.18 2.78 -9.63
CA ALA A 184 -11.05 3.70 -9.80
C ALA A 184 -11.16 4.57 -11.07
N LEU A 185 -11.58 3.99 -12.21
CA LEU A 185 -11.71 4.74 -13.45
C LEU A 185 -12.80 5.83 -13.40
N PRO A 186 -14.01 5.59 -12.88
CA PRO A 186 -14.99 6.66 -12.67
C PRO A 186 -14.51 7.76 -11.72
N VAL A 187 -13.73 7.40 -10.67
CA VAL A 187 -13.14 8.40 -9.76
C VAL A 187 -12.11 9.25 -10.50
N LEU A 188 -11.21 8.63 -11.28
CA LEU A 188 -10.23 9.33 -12.12
C LEU A 188 -10.91 10.28 -13.11
N GLU A 189 -11.93 9.80 -13.82
CA GLU A 189 -12.71 10.60 -14.79
C GLU A 189 -13.34 11.83 -14.11
N ALA A 190 -13.96 11.63 -12.95
CA ALA A 190 -14.59 12.72 -12.21
C ALA A 190 -13.59 13.77 -11.71
N LEU A 191 -12.43 13.34 -11.20
CA LEU A 191 -11.37 14.25 -10.77
C LEU A 191 -10.74 15.02 -11.93
N HIS A 192 -10.49 14.37 -13.06
CA HIS A 192 -9.97 15.04 -14.27
C HIS A 192 -10.97 16.05 -14.84
N ALA A 193 -12.27 15.76 -14.78
CA ALA A 193 -13.32 16.64 -15.27
C ALA A 193 -13.39 18.00 -14.53
N GLU A 194 -12.83 18.11 -13.32
CA GLU A 194 -12.73 19.39 -12.61
C GLU A 194 -11.75 20.39 -13.28
N GLY A 195 -10.81 19.90 -14.10
CA GLY A 195 -9.89 20.73 -14.90
C GLY A 195 -8.85 21.54 -14.11
N SER A 196 -9.03 21.68 -12.80
CA SER A 196 -8.15 22.46 -11.92
C SER A 196 -7.17 21.59 -11.13
N LEU A 197 -7.33 20.26 -11.17
CA LEU A 197 -6.52 19.31 -10.42
C LEU A 197 -5.46 18.65 -11.31
N ILE A 198 -4.28 18.46 -10.74
CA ILE A 198 -3.28 17.53 -11.28
C ILE A 198 -3.54 16.18 -10.60
N VAL A 199 -4.08 15.25 -11.37
CA VAL A 199 -4.50 13.92 -10.89
C VAL A 199 -3.48 12.88 -11.32
N GLY A 200 -3.05 12.04 -10.40
CA GLY A 200 -2.16 10.91 -10.64
C GLY A 200 -2.94 9.60 -10.82
N ASP A 201 -2.70 8.87 -11.90
CA ASP A 201 -3.14 7.49 -12.08
C ASP A 201 -2.01 6.55 -11.65
N ASN A 202 -2.16 5.92 -10.49
CA ASN A 202 -1.09 5.18 -9.83
C ASN A 202 0.17 6.05 -9.58
N GLU A 203 -0.06 7.28 -9.16
CA GLU A 203 0.95 8.25 -8.74
C GLU A 203 0.51 8.93 -7.43
N PRO A 204 1.42 9.22 -6.50
CA PRO A 204 2.88 9.02 -6.54
C PRO A 204 3.34 7.59 -6.20
N TYR A 205 2.42 6.66 -5.99
CA TYR A 205 2.71 5.27 -5.66
C TYR A 205 1.99 4.33 -6.64
N THR A 206 2.38 3.05 -6.66
CA THR A 206 1.66 2.02 -7.41
C THR A 206 0.53 1.42 -6.57
N GLY A 207 -0.63 1.17 -7.18
CA GLY A 207 -1.73 0.43 -6.56
C GLY A 207 -1.57 -1.10 -6.61
N VAL A 208 -0.44 -1.60 -7.09
CA VAL A 208 -0.13 -3.03 -7.12
C VAL A 208 0.81 -3.37 -5.97
N LEU A 209 0.25 -3.61 -4.79
CA LEU A 209 1.01 -4.03 -3.61
C LEU A 209 0.34 -5.26 -2.99
N VAL A 210 0.92 -6.44 -3.24
CA VAL A 210 0.43 -7.70 -2.68
C VAL A 210 0.48 -7.66 -1.17
N GLY A 211 -0.64 -7.97 -0.53
CA GLY A 211 -0.77 -8.02 0.93
C GLY A 211 -1.16 -6.70 1.58
N ASP A 212 -1.32 -5.60 0.84
CA ASP A 212 -1.91 -4.39 1.41
C ASP A 212 -3.43 -4.53 1.63
N CYS A 213 -4.03 -3.51 2.24
CA CYS A 213 -5.45 -3.52 2.59
C CYS A 213 -6.35 -3.67 1.35
N MET A 214 -6.04 -2.97 0.25
CA MET A 214 -6.83 -3.06 -0.99
C MET A 214 -6.68 -4.42 -1.67
N TRP A 215 -5.49 -5.01 -1.63
CA TRP A 215 -5.30 -6.36 -2.14
C TRP A 215 -6.07 -7.39 -1.32
N GLN A 216 -5.98 -7.34 0.02
CA GLN A 216 -6.63 -8.32 0.91
C GLN A 216 -8.16 -8.25 0.84
N HIS A 217 -8.73 -7.06 0.96
CA HIS A 217 -10.17 -6.86 1.11
C HIS A 217 -10.87 -6.49 -0.19
N GLY A 218 -10.16 -5.91 -1.16
CA GLY A 218 -10.66 -5.58 -2.49
C GLY A 218 -10.39 -6.69 -3.50
N ALA A 219 -9.18 -6.75 -4.03
CA ALA A 219 -8.81 -7.63 -5.14
C ALA A 219 -9.07 -9.13 -4.85
N GLN A 220 -8.67 -9.62 -3.65
CA GLN A 220 -8.88 -11.04 -3.27
C GLN A 220 -10.36 -11.40 -3.10
N ARG A 221 -11.22 -10.44 -2.84
CA ARG A 221 -12.67 -10.63 -2.69
C ARG A 221 -13.46 -10.25 -3.94
N GLY A 222 -12.79 -9.81 -5.03
CA GLY A 222 -13.43 -9.36 -6.26
C GLY A 222 -14.28 -8.10 -6.11
N LEU A 223 -13.99 -7.29 -5.08
CA LEU A 223 -14.67 -6.02 -4.82
C LEU A 223 -13.98 -4.89 -5.57
N ALA A 224 -14.76 -4.06 -6.24
CA ALA A 224 -14.26 -2.84 -6.85
C ALA A 224 -13.68 -1.92 -5.78
N SER A 225 -12.48 -1.41 -5.99
CA SER A 225 -11.78 -0.62 -4.98
C SER A 225 -10.95 0.50 -5.59
N ALA A 226 -10.70 1.54 -4.79
CA ALA A 226 -9.80 2.62 -5.09
C ALA A 226 -9.14 3.12 -3.80
N LEU A 227 -7.83 3.35 -3.84
CA LEU A 227 -7.11 4.02 -2.77
C LEU A 227 -6.80 5.45 -3.23
N ILE A 228 -7.19 6.40 -2.42
CA ILE A 228 -7.03 7.82 -2.68
C ILE A 228 -5.87 8.36 -1.87
N GLU A 229 -4.94 9.01 -2.54
CA GLU A 229 -3.83 9.74 -1.95
C GLU A 229 -4.05 11.23 -2.15
N ILE A 230 -4.31 12.01 -1.11
CA ILE A 230 -4.45 13.46 -1.19
C ILE A 230 -3.17 14.11 -0.72
N ARG A 231 -2.67 15.13 -1.45
CA ARG A 231 -1.46 15.83 -1.03
C ARG A 231 -1.72 16.60 0.28
N GLN A 232 -0.86 16.40 1.27
CA GLN A 232 -1.08 16.80 2.67
C GLN A 232 -1.26 18.29 2.87
N ASP A 233 -0.58 19.14 2.08
CA ASP A 233 -0.73 20.60 2.16
C ASP A 233 -2.18 21.07 1.88
N LEU A 234 -2.97 20.27 1.19
CA LEU A 234 -4.37 20.56 0.81
C LEU A 234 -5.40 20.14 1.88
N ILE A 235 -4.98 19.36 2.87
CA ILE A 235 -5.87 18.79 3.91
C ILE A 235 -5.29 18.89 5.33
N ARG A 236 -4.31 19.77 5.56
CA ARG A 236 -3.73 19.97 6.90
C ARG A 236 -4.72 20.57 7.90
N ASP A 237 -5.62 21.40 7.42
CA ASP A 237 -6.61 22.09 8.24
C ASP A 237 -8.04 21.62 7.99
N ALA A 238 -8.94 22.04 8.87
CA ALA A 238 -10.34 21.65 8.79
C ALA A 238 -11.04 22.15 7.51
N ALA A 239 -10.64 23.31 6.98
CA ALA A 239 -11.24 23.86 5.75
C ALA A 239 -10.85 23.02 4.52
N GLY A 240 -9.57 22.67 4.40
CA GLY A 240 -9.09 21.77 3.36
C GLY A 240 -9.74 20.38 3.44
N GLN A 241 -9.82 19.80 4.66
CA GLN A 241 -10.49 18.52 4.89
C GLN A 241 -11.96 18.56 4.47
N ALA A 242 -12.71 19.61 4.87
CA ALA A 242 -14.11 19.79 4.49
C ALA A 242 -14.28 19.96 2.97
N GLY A 243 -13.41 20.73 2.32
CA GLY A 243 -13.43 20.93 0.87
C GLY A 243 -13.21 19.63 0.10
N TRP A 244 -12.23 18.82 0.51
CA TRP A 244 -11.95 17.53 -0.11
C TRP A 244 -13.04 16.49 0.21
N ALA A 245 -13.59 16.48 1.42
CA ALA A 245 -14.73 15.63 1.76
C ALA A 245 -15.94 15.94 0.89
N ALA A 246 -16.30 17.22 0.73
CA ALA A 246 -17.40 17.63 -0.15
C ALA A 246 -17.17 17.23 -1.62
N ARG A 247 -15.91 17.30 -2.11
CA ARG A 247 -15.55 16.82 -3.45
C ARG A 247 -15.82 15.34 -3.62
N PHE A 248 -15.31 14.52 -2.70
CA PHE A 248 -15.52 13.07 -2.75
C PHE A 248 -16.98 12.67 -2.52
N CYS A 249 -17.75 13.43 -1.73
CA CYS A 249 -19.19 13.19 -1.64
C CYS A 249 -19.88 13.30 -3.00
N ARG A 250 -19.64 14.36 -3.76
CA ARG A 250 -20.20 14.52 -5.11
C ARG A 250 -19.75 13.41 -6.07
N ILE A 251 -18.49 12.99 -6.01
CA ILE A 251 -17.96 11.92 -6.85
C ILE A 251 -18.61 10.58 -6.52
N VAL A 252 -18.69 10.23 -5.23
CA VAL A 252 -19.28 8.97 -4.78
C VAL A 252 -20.79 8.93 -5.09
N GLU A 253 -21.53 10.01 -4.82
CA GLU A 253 -22.97 10.11 -5.16
C GLU A 253 -23.21 9.90 -6.66
N LYS A 254 -22.40 10.54 -7.52
CA LYS A 254 -22.50 10.37 -8.96
C LYS A 254 -22.25 8.93 -9.37
N ILE A 255 -21.18 8.29 -8.84
CA ILE A 255 -20.85 6.91 -9.17
C ILE A 255 -21.94 5.96 -8.71
N LEU A 256 -22.45 6.14 -7.49
CA LEU A 256 -23.56 5.33 -6.97
C LEU A 256 -24.83 5.50 -7.80
N GLY A 257 -25.15 6.73 -8.21
CA GLY A 257 -26.26 7.01 -9.12
C GLY A 257 -26.13 6.32 -10.48
N ASP A 258 -24.92 6.33 -11.05
CA ASP A 258 -24.60 5.69 -12.33
C ASP A 258 -24.65 4.15 -12.23
N ILE A 259 -24.26 3.56 -11.10
CA ILE A 259 -24.29 2.10 -10.87
C ILE A 259 -25.71 1.60 -10.61
N LEU A 260 -26.52 2.37 -9.94
CA LEU A 260 -27.92 2.02 -9.63
C LEU A 260 -28.87 2.27 -10.80
N ASP A 261 -28.42 2.91 -11.88
CA ASP A 261 -29.19 3.10 -13.11
C ASP A 261 -29.14 1.83 -13.98
N PRO A 262 -30.22 1.03 -14.05
CA PRO A 262 -30.24 -0.21 -14.81
C PRO A 262 -30.12 0.00 -16.33
N THR A 263 -30.21 1.23 -16.80
CA THR A 263 -30.13 1.57 -18.24
C THR A 263 -28.72 1.91 -18.70
N ARG A 264 -27.77 2.06 -17.77
CA ARG A 264 -26.40 2.48 -18.06
C ARG A 264 -25.43 1.29 -17.95
N PRO A 265 -24.78 0.85 -19.04
CA PRO A 265 -23.75 -0.17 -18.94
C PRO A 265 -22.59 0.36 -18.07
N LEU A 266 -22.20 -0.38 -17.06
CA LEU A 266 -20.99 -0.09 -16.28
C LEU A 266 -19.78 -0.04 -17.22
N ARG A 267 -19.23 1.13 -17.45
CA ARG A 267 -17.97 1.29 -18.17
C ARG A 267 -16.86 0.68 -17.31
N GLY A 268 -16.20 -0.34 -17.84
CA GLY A 268 -15.12 -1.02 -17.16
C GLY A 268 -15.43 -2.47 -16.79
N GLN A 269 -16.33 -3.13 -17.53
CA GLN A 269 -16.23 -4.58 -17.64
C GLN A 269 -14.89 -4.87 -18.34
N GLY A 270 -13.82 -4.86 -17.54
CA GLY A 270 -12.64 -5.60 -17.86
C GLY A 270 -13.12 -7.01 -18.19
N ASN A 271 -12.58 -7.60 -19.22
CA ASN A 271 -12.81 -8.99 -19.56
C ASN A 271 -12.96 -9.75 -18.25
N THR A 272 -14.07 -10.50 -18.14
CA THR A 272 -14.14 -11.59 -17.18
C THR A 272 -12.90 -12.44 -17.44
N VAL A 273 -11.81 -12.12 -16.73
CA VAL A 273 -10.79 -13.11 -16.49
C VAL A 273 -11.59 -14.19 -15.79
N ASP A 274 -11.67 -15.35 -16.40
CA ASP A 274 -12.38 -16.52 -15.87
C ASP A 274 -12.18 -16.50 -14.37
N ALA A 275 -13.30 -16.47 -13.63
CA ALA A 275 -13.30 -16.32 -12.18
C ALA A 275 -12.23 -17.26 -11.65
N VAL A 276 -11.15 -16.69 -11.11
CA VAL A 276 -10.19 -17.50 -10.36
C VAL A 276 -11.06 -18.17 -9.33
N PRO A 277 -11.21 -19.50 -9.35
CA PRO A 277 -12.15 -20.18 -8.49
C PRO A 277 -11.87 -19.70 -7.08
N ALA A 278 -12.92 -19.28 -6.36
CA ALA A 278 -12.82 -18.83 -4.97
C ALA A 278 -11.95 -19.87 -4.25
N ARG A 279 -10.72 -19.48 -3.92
CA ARG A 279 -9.85 -20.35 -3.16
C ARG A 279 -10.49 -20.41 -1.79
N THR A 280 -11.15 -21.54 -1.55
CA THR A 280 -11.49 -21.96 -0.21
C THR A 280 -10.27 -21.77 0.68
N ASN A 281 -10.46 -21.15 1.86
CA ASN A 281 -9.46 -20.95 2.90
C ASN A 281 -8.89 -22.28 3.42
N GLY A 282 -8.16 -22.99 2.56
CA GLY A 282 -7.19 -23.99 2.92
C GLY A 282 -5.87 -23.37 2.53
N GLY A 283 -5.02 -23.06 3.50
CA GLY A 283 -3.65 -22.69 3.23
C GLY A 283 -3.09 -23.65 2.19
N ALA A 284 -2.62 -23.15 1.06
CA ALA A 284 -2.02 -23.99 0.05
C ALA A 284 -0.89 -24.73 0.77
N ASP A 285 -1.06 -26.04 0.88
CA ASP A 285 -0.02 -26.91 1.41
C ASP A 285 1.17 -26.79 0.46
N MET A 286 2.17 -25.98 0.86
CA MET A 286 3.37 -25.70 0.08
C MET A 286 4.14 -26.98 -0.31
N THR A 287 3.77 -28.12 0.29
CA THR A 287 4.34 -29.43 -0.05
C THR A 287 3.80 -30.02 -1.36
N LYS A 288 2.81 -29.36 -2.01
CA LYS A 288 2.13 -29.85 -3.22
C LYS A 288 2.11 -28.85 -4.39
N LEU A 289 2.96 -27.83 -4.38
CA LEU A 289 3.11 -26.97 -5.57
C LEU A 289 3.66 -27.80 -6.72
N ASP A 290 2.98 -27.73 -7.88
CA ASP A 290 3.55 -28.22 -9.12
C ASP A 290 4.87 -27.47 -9.39
N LYS A 291 5.93 -28.21 -9.72
CA LYS A 291 7.26 -27.66 -9.92
C LYS A 291 7.31 -26.56 -10.99
N ALA A 292 6.42 -26.59 -11.96
CA ALA A 292 6.30 -25.55 -12.98
C ALA A 292 5.77 -24.25 -12.36
N LEU A 293 4.75 -24.31 -11.50
CA LEU A 293 4.21 -23.17 -10.78
C LEU A 293 5.22 -22.59 -9.78
N GLU A 294 5.94 -23.45 -9.05
CA GLU A 294 7.02 -23.03 -8.16
C GLU A 294 8.09 -22.22 -8.93
N THR A 295 8.55 -22.76 -10.09
CA THR A 295 9.50 -22.06 -10.95
C THR A 295 8.96 -20.73 -11.47
N GLU A 296 7.67 -20.65 -11.80
CA GLU A 296 7.04 -19.39 -12.23
C GLU A 296 6.99 -18.35 -11.11
N LEU A 297 6.68 -18.77 -9.89
CA LEU A 297 6.66 -17.89 -8.72
C LEU A 297 8.07 -17.36 -8.39
N GLU A 298 9.08 -18.24 -8.41
CA GLU A 298 10.49 -17.86 -8.25
C GLU A 298 10.94 -16.88 -9.34
N ALA A 299 10.60 -17.14 -10.60
CA ALA A 299 10.90 -16.25 -11.71
C ALA A 299 10.19 -14.90 -11.59
N ALA A 300 8.96 -14.88 -11.11
CA ALA A 300 8.20 -13.65 -10.87
C ALA A 300 8.83 -12.82 -9.74
N ALA A 301 9.21 -13.47 -8.63
CA ALA A 301 9.91 -12.82 -7.51
C ALA A 301 11.26 -12.25 -7.95
N PHE A 302 12.04 -12.99 -8.73
CA PHE A 302 13.30 -12.51 -9.27
C PHE A 302 13.13 -11.32 -10.21
N ARG A 303 12.15 -11.35 -11.13
CA ARG A 303 11.83 -10.21 -12.01
C ARG A 303 11.50 -8.97 -11.20
N ARG A 304 10.74 -9.11 -10.12
CA ARG A 304 10.39 -8.00 -9.22
C ARG A 304 11.61 -7.45 -8.48
N LEU A 305 12.51 -8.32 -8.00
CA LEU A 305 13.78 -7.93 -7.38
C LEU A 305 14.62 -7.12 -8.37
N VAL A 306 14.80 -7.61 -9.60
CA VAL A 306 15.57 -6.92 -10.65
C VAL A 306 14.96 -5.56 -10.95
N GLN A 307 13.64 -5.47 -11.10
CA GLN A 307 12.96 -4.20 -11.31
C GLN A 307 13.19 -3.23 -10.15
N HIS A 308 13.07 -3.68 -8.92
CA HIS A 308 13.37 -2.89 -7.74
C HIS A 308 14.81 -2.37 -7.73
N MET A 309 15.79 -3.23 -8.04
CA MET A 309 17.21 -2.85 -8.11
C MET A 309 17.49 -1.80 -9.20
N ARG A 310 16.73 -1.81 -10.30
CA ARG A 310 16.85 -0.80 -11.37
C ARG A 310 16.32 0.56 -10.94
N THR A 311 15.22 0.61 -10.19
CA THR A 311 14.63 1.86 -9.67
C THR A 311 15.45 2.48 -8.54
N ARG A 312 16.24 1.69 -7.82
CA ARG A 312 17.08 2.12 -6.70
C ARG A 312 18.51 2.45 -7.14
N SER A 313 18.64 3.25 -8.19
CA SER A 313 19.95 3.73 -8.67
C SER A 313 20.70 4.64 -7.67
N ASP A 314 19.98 5.17 -6.67
CA ASP A 314 20.52 5.92 -5.54
C ASP A 314 21.39 5.07 -4.59
N VAL A 315 21.13 3.75 -4.52
CA VAL A 315 21.86 2.81 -3.66
C VAL A 315 23.07 2.24 -4.43
N GLN A 316 24.27 2.44 -3.91
CA GLN A 316 25.50 1.96 -4.54
C GLN A 316 25.70 0.45 -4.31
N ASN A 317 26.45 -0.20 -5.18
CA ASN A 317 26.76 -1.63 -5.03
C ASN A 317 27.50 -1.93 -3.72
N ILE A 318 28.32 -1.02 -3.23
CA ILE A 318 29.03 -1.17 -1.96
C ILE A 318 28.06 -1.11 -0.76
N ASP A 319 27.00 -0.31 -0.85
CA ASP A 319 25.97 -0.27 0.19
C ASP A 319 25.21 -1.59 0.28
N LEU A 320 24.84 -2.16 -0.87
CA LEU A 320 24.20 -3.47 -0.94
C LEU A 320 25.11 -4.57 -0.38
N MET A 321 26.39 -4.57 -0.76
CA MET A 321 27.38 -5.54 -0.24
C MET A 321 27.51 -5.44 1.28
N ASN A 322 27.60 -4.23 1.83
CA ASN A 322 27.74 -4.00 3.26
C ASN A 322 26.50 -4.41 4.05
N LEU A 323 25.31 -4.27 3.43
CA LEU A 323 24.02 -4.53 4.09
C LEU A 323 23.58 -5.99 3.97
N SER A 324 23.70 -6.58 2.79
CA SER A 324 23.10 -7.88 2.45
C SER A 324 24.08 -8.95 2.01
N GLY A 325 25.37 -8.62 1.85
CA GLY A 325 26.40 -9.55 1.38
C GLY A 325 26.39 -9.81 -0.13
N PHE A 326 25.48 -9.21 -0.89
CA PHE A 326 25.46 -9.31 -2.36
C PHE A 326 25.06 -7.96 -3.00
N CYS A 327 25.31 -7.82 -4.29
CA CYS A 327 24.97 -6.61 -5.04
C CYS A 327 24.45 -6.95 -6.45
N ARG A 328 24.17 -5.93 -7.27
CA ARG A 328 23.71 -6.13 -8.66
C ARG A 328 24.69 -6.95 -9.50
N ASN A 329 26.00 -6.82 -9.25
CA ASN A 329 26.99 -7.63 -9.95
C ASN A 329 26.91 -9.11 -9.56
N CYS A 330 26.64 -9.43 -8.29
CA CYS A 330 26.41 -10.80 -7.85
C CYS A 330 25.19 -11.41 -8.52
N LEU A 331 24.07 -10.69 -8.57
CA LEU A 331 22.87 -11.12 -9.29
C LEU A 331 23.16 -11.38 -10.78
N ALA A 332 23.97 -10.53 -11.42
CA ALA A 332 24.34 -10.70 -12.81
C ALA A 332 25.21 -11.96 -13.01
N ASN A 333 26.14 -12.24 -12.09
CA ASN A 333 26.95 -13.46 -12.14
C ASN A 333 26.06 -14.70 -11.98
N TRP A 334 25.19 -14.75 -10.98
CA TRP A 334 24.25 -15.87 -10.77
C TRP A 334 23.33 -16.10 -11.97
N TYR A 335 22.87 -15.01 -12.61
CA TYR A 335 22.06 -15.11 -13.82
C TYR A 335 22.85 -15.70 -14.99
N GLN A 336 24.13 -15.32 -15.15
CA GLN A 336 25.02 -15.88 -16.15
C GLN A 336 25.31 -17.37 -15.88
N GLU A 337 25.59 -17.73 -14.63
CA GLU A 337 25.84 -19.11 -14.20
C GLU A 337 24.64 -20.00 -14.51
N ALA A 338 23.43 -19.55 -14.12
CA ALA A 338 22.20 -20.27 -14.41
C ALA A 338 21.94 -20.45 -15.92
N ALA A 339 22.31 -19.48 -16.74
CA ALA A 339 22.24 -19.60 -18.20
C ALA A 339 23.25 -20.65 -18.73
N SER A 340 24.49 -20.63 -18.23
CA SER A 340 25.53 -21.56 -18.61
C SER A 340 25.19 -23.02 -18.27
N GLU A 341 24.63 -23.25 -17.08
CA GLU A 341 24.12 -24.57 -16.66
C GLU A 341 23.02 -25.12 -17.59
N ARG A 342 22.31 -24.25 -18.30
CA ARG A 342 21.30 -24.62 -19.29
C ARG A 342 21.80 -24.60 -20.73
N GLY A 343 23.12 -24.52 -20.91
CA GLY A 343 23.79 -24.53 -22.24
C GLY A 343 23.59 -23.22 -23.02
N LEU A 344 23.13 -22.15 -22.38
CA LEU A 344 22.96 -20.86 -23.04
C LEU A 344 24.24 -20.04 -22.98
N GLN A 345 24.64 -19.45 -24.11
CA GLN A 345 25.80 -18.57 -24.20
C GLN A 345 25.38 -17.14 -23.86
N LEU A 346 25.56 -16.73 -22.62
CA LEU A 346 25.32 -15.38 -22.16
C LEU A 346 26.61 -14.73 -21.69
N THR A 347 26.95 -13.58 -22.29
CA THR A 347 28.15 -12.84 -21.90
C THR A 347 27.95 -12.18 -20.54
N LYS A 348 29.04 -11.87 -19.85
CA LYS A 348 28.99 -11.13 -18.57
C LYS A 348 28.33 -9.74 -18.72
N GLU A 349 28.61 -9.07 -19.82
CA GLU A 349 28.01 -7.79 -20.16
C GLU A 349 26.51 -7.93 -20.39
N GLY A 350 26.09 -8.95 -21.15
CA GLY A 350 24.66 -9.23 -21.36
C GLY A 350 23.92 -9.55 -20.07
N ALA A 351 24.51 -10.34 -19.20
CA ALA A 351 23.92 -10.61 -17.88
C ALA A 351 23.81 -9.34 -17.02
N ARG A 352 24.82 -8.47 -17.05
CA ARG A 352 24.76 -7.17 -16.38
C ARG A 352 23.65 -6.29 -16.96
N GLU A 353 23.52 -6.22 -18.28
CA GLU A 353 22.48 -5.42 -18.92
C GLU A 353 21.08 -5.89 -18.50
N VAL A 354 20.86 -7.20 -18.36
CA VAL A 354 19.61 -7.75 -17.81
C VAL A 354 19.34 -7.25 -16.39
N ILE A 355 20.33 -7.15 -15.52
CA ILE A 355 20.13 -6.73 -14.12
C ILE A 355 20.02 -5.20 -14.00
N TYR A 356 20.86 -4.46 -14.70
CA TYR A 356 20.91 -2.99 -14.61
C TYR A 356 19.86 -2.29 -15.47
N GLY A 357 19.31 -2.96 -16.49
CA GLY A 357 18.34 -2.39 -17.44
C GLY A 357 18.97 -1.45 -18.47
N MET A 358 20.30 -1.39 -18.50
CA MET A 358 21.10 -0.61 -19.47
C MET A 358 22.55 -1.16 -19.49
N PRO A 359 23.36 -0.83 -20.51
CA PRO A 359 24.76 -1.18 -20.54
C PRO A 359 25.48 -0.73 -19.25
N TYR A 360 26.30 -1.63 -18.68
CA TYR A 360 26.90 -1.39 -17.36
C TYR A 360 27.78 -0.13 -17.32
N LYS A 361 28.50 0.16 -18.40
CA LYS A 361 29.31 1.39 -18.51
C LYS A 361 28.47 2.66 -18.43
N ASP A 362 27.28 2.64 -19.02
CA ASP A 362 26.36 3.78 -18.99
C ASP A 362 25.78 3.96 -17.60
N TRP A 363 25.46 2.86 -16.92
CA TRP A 363 25.02 2.90 -15.54
C TRP A 363 26.10 3.47 -14.62
N GLN A 364 27.35 3.03 -14.80
CA GLN A 364 28.48 3.55 -14.03
C GLN A 364 28.63 5.07 -14.24
N ALA A 365 28.61 5.53 -15.47
CA ALA A 365 28.75 6.95 -15.79
C ALA A 365 27.63 7.82 -15.20
N LYS A 366 26.39 7.27 -15.13
CA LYS A 366 25.22 8.01 -14.64
C LYS A 366 25.04 7.94 -13.12
N HIS A 367 25.36 6.82 -12.50
CA HIS A 367 24.89 6.51 -11.14
C HIS A 367 25.98 6.11 -10.16
N GLN A 368 27.14 5.64 -10.63
CA GLN A 368 28.22 5.22 -9.72
C GLN A 368 28.86 6.43 -9.06
N LYS A 369 29.01 6.34 -7.74
CA LYS A 369 29.71 7.35 -6.93
C LYS A 369 30.94 6.72 -6.30
N GLU A 370 31.93 7.52 -5.99
CA GLU A 370 33.09 7.10 -5.25
C GLU A 370 32.69 6.71 -3.82
N ALA A 371 33.19 5.54 -3.37
CA ALA A 371 32.86 5.04 -2.04
C ALA A 371 33.58 5.85 -0.95
N SER A 372 32.87 6.22 0.09
CA SER A 372 33.45 6.89 1.26
C SER A 372 34.43 5.97 2.01
N SER A 373 35.31 6.55 2.80
CA SER A 373 36.22 5.80 3.67
C SER A 373 35.47 4.89 4.66
N GLU A 374 34.32 5.32 5.14
CA GLU A 374 33.45 4.55 6.03
C GLU A 374 32.83 3.33 5.33
N GLN A 375 32.32 3.52 4.10
CA GLN A 375 31.81 2.43 3.27
C GLN A 375 32.87 1.38 2.95
N GLN A 376 34.09 1.84 2.64
CA GLN A 376 35.24 0.96 2.37
C GLN A 376 35.71 0.20 3.61
N ALA A 377 35.69 0.83 4.78
CA ALA A 377 36.02 0.20 6.06
C ALA A 377 34.98 -0.88 6.41
N ALA A 378 33.69 -0.57 6.26
CA ALA A 378 32.60 -1.51 6.46
C ALA A 378 32.69 -2.72 5.52
N PHE A 379 33.01 -2.50 4.25
CA PHE A 379 33.21 -3.56 3.26
C PHE A 379 34.36 -4.51 3.64
N LYS A 380 35.47 -3.97 4.09
CA LYS A 380 36.62 -4.78 4.57
C LYS A 380 36.26 -5.58 5.83
N ALA A 381 35.46 -5.00 6.74
CA ALA A 381 35.04 -5.66 7.97
C ALA A 381 34.00 -6.77 7.75
N ALA A 382 33.15 -6.63 6.76
CA ALA A 382 32.06 -7.56 6.45
C ALA A 382 32.54 -8.91 5.89
N LYS A 383 33.83 -9.07 5.51
CA LYS A 383 34.43 -10.28 4.87
C LYS A 383 33.43 -10.85 3.84
N PRO A 384 33.20 -10.20 2.71
CA PRO A 384 32.26 -10.71 1.72
C PRO A 384 32.69 -12.11 1.31
N HIS A 385 31.78 -13.07 1.36
CA HIS A 385 32.00 -14.40 0.83
C HIS A 385 32.39 -14.25 -0.64
N GLN A 386 33.58 -14.75 -0.98
CA GLN A 386 33.99 -14.89 -2.38
C GLN A 386 33.12 -15.99 -2.99
N HIS A 387 32.21 -15.61 -3.86
CA HIS A 387 31.47 -16.49 -4.76
C HIS A 387 32.14 -16.47 -6.12
#